data_01aa9eb30372e5bc1629fad44c285215
#
_entry.id   01aa9eb30372e5bc1629fad44c285215
#
_cell.length_a   1.000
_cell.length_b   1.000
_cell.length_c   1.000
_cell.angle_alpha   90.00
_cell.angle_beta   90.00
_cell.angle_gamma   90.00
#
_symmetry.space_group_name_H-M   'P 1'
#
loop_
_entity.id
_entity.type
_entity.pdbx_description
1 polymer ?
#
loop_
_entity_poly.entity_id
_entity_poly.type
_entity_poly.pdbx_seq_one_letter_code
_entity_poly.pdbx_strand_id
1 'polypeptide(L)'
;MRISMIVIDEAHCISTWGHDFRPHYQRIVRLLTALPKDIPVLALTATANRRVEDDVLQQIGPGAQVIRGTMQRPNLHLNVEQLNGHRGKLAYLAELLPGIPGTGIIYTATKHDAEMVAAFLQQRSIEAEYYHAGREESIRQDIEQNT
;
A
#
# COMPACT_ATOMS: atom_id res chain seq x y z
N MET A 1 -17.99 -29.34 -7.76
CA MET A 1 -17.90 -28.11 -6.96
C MET A 1 -18.67 -27.03 -7.72
N ARG A 2 -19.61 -26.34 -7.07
CA ARG A 2 -20.40 -25.24 -7.70
C ARG A 2 -19.76 -23.91 -7.27
N ILE A 3 -19.35 -23.10 -8.24
CA ILE A 3 -18.80 -21.75 -7.99
C ILE A 3 -20.01 -20.79 -7.89
N SER A 4 -20.12 -20.08 -6.79
CA SER A 4 -21.20 -19.13 -6.56
C SER A 4 -20.82 -17.69 -6.92
N MET A 5 -19.53 -17.36 -6.82
CA MET A 5 -18.98 -16.02 -7.11
C MET A 5 -17.48 -16.13 -7.32
N ILE A 6 -16.92 -15.22 -8.08
CA ILE A 6 -15.46 -15.03 -8.22
C ILE A 6 -15.12 -13.65 -7.68
N VAL A 7 -14.14 -13.60 -6.78
CA VAL A 7 -13.59 -12.34 -6.25
C VAL A 7 -12.16 -12.20 -6.72
N ILE A 8 -11.84 -11.06 -7.32
CA ILE A 8 -10.49 -10.70 -7.78
C ILE A 8 -10.05 -9.51 -6.94
N ASP A 9 -9.14 -9.76 -6.02
CA ASP A 9 -8.51 -8.69 -5.25
C ASP A 9 -7.33 -8.09 -6.04
N GLU A 10 -6.97 -6.85 -5.71
CA GLU A 10 -5.94 -6.08 -6.43
C GLU A 10 -6.15 -6.08 -7.95
N ALA A 11 -7.38 -5.89 -8.38
CA ALA A 11 -7.78 -5.99 -9.78
C ALA A 11 -7.03 -5.00 -10.70
N HIS A 12 -6.40 -3.95 -10.16
CA HIS A 12 -5.53 -3.07 -10.91
C HIS A 12 -4.33 -3.79 -11.54
N CYS A 13 -3.91 -4.96 -10.97
CA CYS A 13 -2.87 -5.80 -11.53
C CYS A 13 -3.23 -6.45 -12.88
N ILE A 14 -4.51 -6.43 -13.26
CA ILE A 14 -4.99 -6.90 -14.57
C ILE A 14 -4.54 -5.92 -15.68
N SER A 15 -4.56 -4.63 -15.37
CA SER A 15 -4.32 -3.58 -16.34
C SER A 15 -2.83 -3.44 -16.70
N THR A 16 -2.53 -3.45 -17.99
CA THR A 16 -1.18 -3.16 -18.50
C THR A 16 -0.75 -1.69 -18.28
N TRP A 17 -1.71 -0.82 -17.97
CA TRP A 17 -1.49 0.58 -17.64
C TRP A 17 -1.30 0.83 -16.14
N GLY A 18 -1.47 -0.21 -15.31
CA GLY A 18 -1.21 -0.17 -13.88
C GLY A 18 0.30 -0.18 -13.58
N HIS A 19 0.70 0.51 -12.54
CA HIS A 19 2.10 0.49 -12.07
C HIS A 19 2.52 -0.87 -11.49
N ASP A 20 1.59 -1.75 -11.21
CA ASP A 20 1.81 -3.10 -10.64
C ASP A 20 1.19 -4.19 -11.52
N PHE A 21 1.34 -4.06 -12.86
CA PHE A 21 0.88 -5.07 -13.80
C PHE A 21 1.54 -6.42 -13.51
N ARG A 22 0.71 -7.46 -13.37
CA ARG A 22 1.17 -8.82 -13.13
C ARG A 22 0.70 -9.77 -14.24
N PRO A 23 1.61 -10.33 -15.03
CA PRO A 23 1.25 -11.23 -16.15
C PRO A 23 0.36 -12.41 -15.74
N HIS A 24 0.48 -12.87 -14.49
CA HIS A 24 -0.36 -13.96 -13.98
C HIS A 24 -1.85 -13.59 -13.88
N TYR A 25 -2.18 -12.31 -13.69
CA TYR A 25 -3.57 -11.84 -13.68
C TYR A 25 -4.25 -12.00 -15.04
N GLN A 26 -3.51 -11.99 -16.14
CA GLN A 26 -4.04 -12.30 -17.47
C GLN A 26 -4.58 -13.74 -17.58
N ARG A 27 -4.07 -14.68 -16.77
CA ARG A 27 -4.63 -16.03 -16.69
C ARG A 27 -6.01 -16.03 -16.01
N ILE A 28 -6.23 -15.15 -15.03
CA ILE A 28 -7.53 -14.95 -14.38
C ILE A 28 -8.54 -14.46 -15.42
N VAL A 29 -8.17 -13.46 -16.23
CA VAL A 29 -9.03 -12.93 -17.30
C VAL A 29 -9.42 -14.03 -18.29
N ARG A 30 -8.48 -14.87 -18.73
CA ARG A 30 -8.75 -16.01 -19.60
C ARG A 30 -9.68 -17.04 -18.94
N LEU A 31 -9.53 -17.24 -17.63
CA LEU A 31 -10.43 -18.12 -16.87
C LEU A 31 -11.85 -17.56 -16.89
N LEU A 32 -12.04 -16.25 -16.67
CA LEU A 32 -13.35 -15.60 -16.69
C LEU A 32 -14.07 -15.78 -18.04
N THR A 33 -13.33 -15.76 -19.14
CA THR A 33 -13.93 -15.98 -20.48
C THR A 33 -14.37 -17.43 -20.71
N ALA A 34 -13.80 -18.38 -19.98
CA ALA A 34 -14.11 -19.81 -20.10
C ALA A 34 -15.24 -20.27 -19.13
N LEU A 35 -15.60 -19.43 -18.16
CA LEU A 35 -16.62 -19.74 -17.16
C LEU A 35 -18.03 -19.38 -17.66
N PRO A 36 -19.08 -20.01 -17.10
CA PRO A 36 -20.46 -19.62 -17.35
C PRO A 36 -20.69 -18.14 -16.99
N LYS A 37 -21.43 -17.43 -17.84
CA LYS A 37 -21.64 -15.99 -17.70
C LYS A 37 -22.61 -15.59 -16.59
N ASP A 38 -23.28 -16.55 -15.98
CA ASP A 38 -24.18 -16.38 -14.83
C ASP A 38 -23.44 -16.33 -13.49
N ILE A 39 -22.13 -16.59 -13.48
CA ILE A 39 -21.31 -16.49 -12.27
C ILE A 39 -20.95 -15.03 -12.02
N PRO A 40 -21.38 -14.43 -10.89
CA PRO A 40 -21.01 -13.07 -10.54
C PRO A 40 -19.49 -12.91 -10.35
N VAL A 41 -18.95 -11.81 -10.86
CA VAL A 41 -17.54 -11.44 -10.69
C VAL A 41 -17.47 -10.13 -9.92
N LEU A 42 -16.72 -10.12 -8.82
CA LEU A 42 -16.42 -8.94 -8.02
C LEU A 42 -14.92 -8.63 -8.13
N ALA A 43 -14.59 -7.46 -8.66
CA ALA A 43 -13.21 -6.98 -8.75
C ALA A 43 -13.00 -5.83 -7.76
N LEU A 44 -12.01 -5.97 -6.89
CA LEU A 44 -11.68 -5.02 -5.84
C LEU A 44 -10.31 -4.39 -6.10
N THR A 45 -10.21 -3.10 -5.88
CA THR A 45 -8.93 -2.38 -5.90
C THR A 45 -9.03 -1.08 -5.11
N ALA A 46 -7.96 -0.74 -4.41
CA ALA A 46 -7.85 0.55 -3.71
C ALA A 46 -7.18 1.64 -4.55
N THR A 47 -6.50 1.29 -5.65
CA THR A 47 -5.53 2.17 -6.34
C THR A 47 -5.75 2.29 -7.84
N ALA A 48 -6.99 2.27 -8.32
CA ALA A 48 -7.28 2.44 -9.75
C ALA A 48 -7.53 3.91 -10.10
N ASN A 49 -6.75 4.43 -11.06
CA ASN A 49 -7.12 5.64 -11.78
C ASN A 49 -8.13 5.30 -12.91
N ARG A 50 -8.74 6.31 -13.53
CA ARG A 50 -9.76 6.09 -14.56
C ARG A 50 -9.30 5.18 -15.70
N ARG A 51 -8.07 5.34 -16.17
CA ARG A 51 -7.53 4.54 -17.27
C ARG A 51 -7.38 3.07 -16.92
N VAL A 52 -6.92 2.78 -15.69
CA VAL A 52 -6.83 1.41 -15.16
C VAL A 52 -8.22 0.82 -14.98
N GLU A 53 -9.17 1.60 -14.47
CA GLU A 53 -10.56 1.21 -14.29
C GLU A 53 -11.22 0.81 -15.64
N ASP A 54 -11.08 1.66 -16.66
CA ASP A 54 -11.62 1.41 -17.99
C ASP A 54 -11.03 0.12 -18.61
N ASP A 55 -9.74 -0.10 -18.45
CA ASP A 55 -9.06 -1.31 -18.93
C ASP A 55 -9.53 -2.57 -18.19
N VAL A 56 -9.66 -2.49 -16.86
CA VAL A 56 -10.20 -3.60 -16.06
C VAL A 56 -11.64 -3.93 -16.44
N LEU A 57 -12.48 -2.92 -16.66
CA LEU A 57 -13.85 -3.12 -17.10
C LEU A 57 -13.93 -3.83 -18.45
N GLN A 58 -13.11 -3.42 -19.42
CA GLN A 58 -13.03 -4.08 -20.73
C GLN A 58 -12.65 -5.56 -20.61
N GLN A 59 -11.75 -5.88 -19.69
CA GLN A 59 -11.23 -7.24 -19.53
C GLN A 59 -12.18 -8.14 -18.73
N ILE A 60 -12.93 -7.60 -17.77
CA ILE A 60 -13.93 -8.38 -17.00
C ILE A 60 -15.16 -8.66 -17.84
N GLY A 61 -15.55 -7.74 -18.71
CA GLY A 61 -16.64 -7.92 -19.67
C GLY A 61 -17.73 -6.86 -19.61
N PRO A 62 -18.62 -6.86 -20.63
CA PRO A 62 -19.70 -5.88 -20.75
C PRO A 62 -20.72 -6.07 -19.62
N GLY A 63 -21.20 -4.97 -19.08
CA GLY A 63 -22.20 -4.96 -18.01
C GLY A 63 -21.64 -4.87 -16.60
N ALA A 64 -20.32 -4.84 -16.43
CA ALA A 64 -19.72 -4.56 -15.14
C ALA A 64 -20.07 -3.14 -14.68
N GLN A 65 -20.43 -3.01 -13.40
CA GLN A 65 -20.75 -1.72 -12.78
C GLN A 65 -19.60 -1.30 -11.86
N VAL A 66 -19.26 -0.02 -11.91
CA VAL A 66 -18.27 0.56 -11.00
C VAL A 66 -18.96 1.12 -9.78
N ILE A 67 -18.57 0.64 -8.60
CA ILE A 67 -18.97 1.21 -7.32
C ILE A 67 -17.72 1.86 -6.71
N ARG A 68 -17.73 3.18 -6.64
CA ARG A 68 -16.60 3.95 -6.10
C ARG A 68 -16.95 4.49 -4.72
N GLY A 69 -16.23 4.02 -3.71
CA GLY A 69 -16.28 4.59 -2.37
C GLY A 69 -15.50 5.92 -2.30
N THR A 70 -15.73 6.68 -1.25
CA THR A 70 -14.89 7.84 -0.95
C THR A 70 -13.56 7.39 -0.36
N MET A 71 -12.46 7.94 -0.87
CA MET A 71 -11.13 7.79 -0.28
C MET A 71 -10.80 8.89 0.72
N GLN A 72 -11.71 9.84 0.90
CA GLN A 72 -11.52 10.91 1.87
C GLN A 72 -11.55 10.34 3.30
N ARG A 73 -10.49 10.57 4.01
CA ARG A 73 -10.38 10.23 5.43
C ARG A 73 -10.26 11.55 6.21
N PRO A 74 -11.34 12.03 6.82
CA PRO A 74 -11.36 13.35 7.45
C PRO A 74 -10.41 13.46 8.66
N ASN A 75 -9.94 12.33 9.18
CA ASN A 75 -8.96 12.26 10.25
C ASN A 75 -7.49 12.26 9.79
N LEU A 76 -7.23 12.31 8.47
CA LEU A 76 -5.88 12.40 7.92
C LEU A 76 -5.58 13.83 7.47
N HIS A 77 -4.53 14.41 8.03
CA HIS A 77 -4.00 15.72 7.67
C HIS A 77 -2.66 15.51 6.96
N LEU A 78 -2.60 15.92 5.68
CA LEU A 78 -1.39 15.80 4.87
C LEU A 78 -0.67 17.12 4.82
N ASN A 79 0.59 17.13 5.25
CA ASN A 79 1.50 18.27 5.16
C ASN A 79 2.71 17.90 4.31
N VAL A 80 3.30 18.90 3.64
CA VAL A 80 4.53 18.75 2.89
C VAL A 80 5.52 19.79 3.37
N GLU A 81 6.67 19.32 3.86
CA GLU A 81 7.75 20.19 4.31
C GLU A 81 8.94 20.07 3.36
N GLN A 82 9.41 21.21 2.89
CA GLN A 82 10.59 21.27 2.03
C GLN A 82 11.85 21.46 2.88
N LEU A 83 12.64 20.41 3.00
CA LEU A 83 13.82 20.36 3.87
C LEU A 83 15.10 20.16 3.05
N ASN A 84 16.17 20.83 3.47
CA ASN A 84 17.47 20.77 2.79
C ASN A 84 18.27 19.53 3.19
N GLY A 85 18.30 18.54 2.28
CA GLY A 85 19.16 17.37 2.40
C GLY A 85 18.81 16.47 3.59
N HIS A 86 19.65 15.50 3.81
CA HIS A 86 19.46 14.46 4.84
C HIS A 86 19.52 15.02 6.26
N ARG A 87 20.48 15.93 6.51
CA ARG A 87 20.65 16.56 7.83
C ARG A 87 19.46 17.39 8.24
N GLY A 88 18.88 18.16 7.31
CA GLY A 88 17.66 18.94 7.58
C GLY A 88 16.47 18.07 7.94
N LYS A 89 16.29 16.93 7.26
CA LYS A 89 15.23 15.97 7.57
C LYS A 89 15.37 15.35 8.96
N LEU A 90 16.58 14.95 9.33
CA LEU A 90 16.87 14.40 10.65
C LEU A 90 16.65 15.42 11.77
N ALA A 91 17.11 16.67 11.58
CA ALA A 91 16.87 17.74 12.54
C ALA A 91 15.37 18.03 12.73
N TYR A 92 14.63 18.10 11.64
CA TYR A 92 13.18 18.30 11.68
C TYR A 92 12.46 17.18 12.44
N LEU A 93 12.82 15.90 12.19
CA LEU A 93 12.25 14.78 12.93
C LEU A 93 12.54 14.87 14.43
N ALA A 94 13.79 15.19 14.81
CA ALA A 94 14.17 15.31 16.21
C ALA A 94 13.44 16.45 16.95
N GLU A 95 13.07 17.51 16.24
CA GLU A 95 12.30 18.63 16.78
C GLU A 95 10.80 18.31 16.86
N LEU A 96 10.27 17.65 15.84
CA LEU A 96 8.84 17.38 15.68
C LEU A 96 8.35 16.26 16.61
N LEU A 97 9.06 15.12 16.64
CA LEU A 97 8.58 13.89 17.28
C LEU A 97 8.26 14.01 18.76
N PRO A 98 9.06 14.74 19.59
CA PRO A 98 8.74 14.88 21.00
C PRO A 98 7.40 15.59 21.30
N GLY A 99 6.87 16.33 20.34
CA GLY A 99 5.58 17.02 20.44
C GLY A 99 4.39 16.22 19.94
N ILE A 100 4.60 15.06 19.32
CA ILE A 100 3.52 14.23 18.76
C ILE A 100 3.19 13.09 19.75
N PRO A 101 1.95 13.05 20.27
CA PRO A 101 1.53 11.96 21.13
C PRO A 101 1.25 10.69 20.32
N GLY A 102 1.51 9.52 20.94
CA GLY A 102 1.21 8.22 20.38
C GLY A 102 2.36 7.65 19.53
N THR A 103 2.04 6.67 18.70
CA THR A 103 3.00 5.95 17.86
C THR A 103 2.95 6.44 16.43
N GLY A 104 4.09 6.42 15.73
CA GLY A 104 4.20 6.86 14.34
C GLY A 104 5.07 5.95 13.50
N ILE A 105 4.92 6.02 12.17
CA ILE A 105 5.73 5.28 11.22
C ILE A 105 6.47 6.26 10.32
N ILE A 106 7.79 6.10 10.21
CA ILE A 106 8.65 6.88 9.31
C ILE A 106 9.06 5.98 8.14
N TYR A 107 8.54 6.28 6.95
CA TYR A 107 8.97 5.58 5.74
C TYR A 107 10.25 6.17 5.17
N THR A 108 11.21 5.31 4.84
CA THR A 108 12.49 5.66 4.25
C THR A 108 12.68 5.01 2.88
N ALA A 109 13.56 5.58 2.06
CA ALA A 109 13.80 5.05 0.71
C ALA A 109 14.61 3.75 0.71
N THR A 110 15.51 3.57 1.68
CA THR A 110 16.40 2.41 1.76
C THR A 110 16.44 1.81 3.17
N LYS A 111 16.87 0.53 3.26
CA LYS A 111 17.10 -0.14 4.55
C LYS A 111 18.13 0.60 5.41
N HIS A 112 19.21 1.05 4.77
CA HIS A 112 20.26 1.84 5.43
C HIS A 112 19.72 3.14 6.02
N ASP A 113 18.82 3.83 5.30
CA ASP A 113 18.18 5.04 5.84
C ASP A 113 17.31 4.73 7.06
N ALA A 114 16.59 3.60 7.05
CA ALA A 114 15.78 3.19 8.21
C ALA A 114 16.64 2.98 9.45
N GLU A 115 17.74 2.24 9.31
CA GLU A 115 18.70 1.99 10.39
C GLU A 115 19.33 3.29 10.90
N MET A 116 19.73 4.17 10.00
CA MET A 116 20.37 5.44 10.33
C MET A 116 19.39 6.40 11.03
N VAL A 117 18.16 6.49 10.57
CA VAL A 117 17.12 7.33 11.21
C VAL A 117 16.84 6.83 12.62
N ALA A 118 16.66 5.52 12.81
CA ALA A 118 16.43 4.95 14.12
C ALA A 118 17.59 5.21 15.08
N ALA A 119 18.83 4.94 14.65
CA ALA A 119 20.02 5.22 15.47
C ALA A 119 20.16 6.70 15.84
N PHE A 120 19.85 7.61 14.90
CA PHE A 120 19.88 9.05 15.16
C PHE A 120 18.84 9.49 16.20
N LEU A 121 17.63 8.95 16.16
CA LEU A 121 16.56 9.25 17.11
C LEU A 121 16.89 8.68 18.50
N GLN A 122 17.36 7.44 18.58
CA GLN A 122 17.79 6.79 19.82
C GLN A 122 18.89 7.57 20.54
N GLN A 123 19.87 8.11 19.82
CA GLN A 123 20.92 8.99 20.38
C GLN A 123 20.37 10.27 21.02
N ARG A 124 19.13 10.62 20.73
CA ARG A 124 18.41 11.79 21.29
C ARG A 124 17.33 11.42 22.30
N SER A 125 17.39 10.18 22.79
CA SER A 125 16.41 9.65 23.72
C SER A 125 14.97 9.64 23.19
N ILE A 126 14.83 9.58 21.86
CA ILE A 126 13.54 9.34 21.18
C ILE A 126 13.48 7.85 20.89
N GLU A 127 12.47 7.18 21.44
CA GLU A 127 12.24 5.75 21.20
C GLU A 127 11.91 5.52 19.73
N ALA A 128 12.69 4.68 19.06
CA ALA A 128 12.53 4.37 17.65
C ALA A 128 13.16 3.02 17.32
N GLU A 129 12.48 2.22 16.51
CA GLU A 129 12.98 0.96 16.00
C GLU A 129 12.93 0.96 14.47
N TYR A 130 13.93 0.36 13.83
CA TYR A 130 13.87 0.17 12.38
C TYR A 130 13.21 -1.16 12.02
N TYR A 131 12.49 -1.15 10.91
CA TYR A 131 11.77 -2.31 10.39
C TYR A 131 12.03 -2.50 8.91
N HIS A 132 12.58 -3.65 8.51
CA HIS A 132 12.74 -4.05 7.12
C HIS A 132 12.96 -5.57 6.98
N ALA A 133 12.81 -6.11 5.77
CA ALA A 133 12.89 -7.55 5.48
C ALA A 133 14.26 -8.20 5.76
N GLY A 134 15.30 -7.42 6.04
CA GLY A 134 16.63 -7.95 6.43
C GLY A 134 16.76 -8.22 7.92
N ARG A 135 15.75 -7.89 8.74
CA ARG A 135 15.74 -8.15 10.19
C ARG A 135 15.12 -9.53 10.47
N GLU A 136 15.52 -10.19 11.55
CA GLU A 136 14.97 -11.48 11.95
C GLU A 136 13.45 -11.39 12.15
N GLU A 137 12.75 -12.47 11.82
CA GLU A 137 11.30 -12.50 11.83
C GLU A 137 10.71 -12.33 13.24
N SER A 138 11.34 -12.92 14.25
CA SER A 138 10.96 -12.77 15.66
C SER A 138 10.96 -11.32 16.11
N ILE A 139 12.01 -10.58 15.76
CA ILE A 139 12.15 -9.17 16.11
C ILE A 139 11.10 -8.30 15.37
N ARG A 140 10.78 -8.65 14.12
CA ARG A 140 9.74 -7.94 13.37
C ARG A 140 8.36 -8.13 14.01
N GLN A 141 8.06 -9.35 14.45
CA GLN A 141 6.81 -9.65 15.16
C GLN A 141 6.70 -8.90 16.51
N ASP A 142 7.79 -8.81 17.26
CA ASP A 142 7.81 -8.06 18.50
C ASP A 142 7.56 -6.55 18.28
N ILE A 143 8.11 -5.97 17.23
CA ILE A 143 7.86 -4.57 16.87
C ILE A 143 6.38 -4.37 16.49
N GLU A 144 5.81 -5.26 15.66
CA GLU A 144 4.40 -5.18 15.23
C GLU A 144 3.42 -5.29 16.40
N GLN A 145 3.78 -6.01 17.46
CA GLN A 145 2.92 -6.16 18.65
C GLN A 145 3.01 -4.97 19.60
N ASN A 146 4.11 -4.22 19.57
CA ASN A 146 4.39 -3.10 20.48
C ASN A 146 4.16 -1.72 19.83
N THR A 147 3.68 -1.69 18.57
CA THR A 147 3.35 -0.47 17.83
C THR A 147 1.85 -0.28 17.72
#